data_b0519c754645340e9000072fb8a70110
#
_entry.id   b0519c754645340e9000072fb8a70110
#
_cell.length_a   1.000
_cell.length_b   1.000
_cell.length_c   1.000
_cell.angle_alpha   90.00
_cell.angle_beta   90.00
_cell.angle_gamma   90.00
#
_symmetry.space_group_name_H-M   'P 1'
#
loop_
_entity.id
_entity.type
_entity.pdbx_description
1 polymer ?
#
loop_
_entity_poly.entity_id
_entity_poly.type
_entity_poly.pdbx_seq_one_letter_code
_entity_poly.pdbx_strand_id
1 'polypeptide(L)'
;MREKLDEYGFKNTESICNEWNIEYEKRGTLRHASITAAMLLAFQNSPLDSSMFYDARCAAGIYGSMFHCLDKVPYPTYYAFTAFNRLYKLGQQIDVKCDDESLYTAGATDGKWACVVVANPENEEKEVNIEDSLKPHRFVVTDRFGVDRECYNLDKIPKESIVSLYFEETD
;
A
#
# COMPACT_ATOMS: atom_id res chain seq x y z
N MET A 1 12.57 17.42 -1.91
CA MET A 1 13.93 17.03 -2.40
C MET A 1 14.08 17.32 -3.89
N ARG A 2 13.21 16.83 -4.78
CA ARG A 2 13.32 17.04 -6.24
C ARG A 2 13.46 18.53 -6.62
N GLU A 3 12.58 19.39 -6.12
CA GLU A 3 12.60 20.85 -6.37
C GLU A 3 13.97 21.47 -6.04
N LYS A 4 14.57 21.05 -4.91
CA LYS A 4 15.91 21.57 -4.53
C LYS A 4 17.01 21.10 -5.49
N LEU A 5 16.97 19.86 -5.94
CA LEU A 5 17.91 19.37 -6.94
C LEU A 5 17.77 20.15 -8.25
N ASP A 6 16.53 20.44 -8.66
CA ASP A 6 16.25 21.17 -9.89
C ASP A 6 16.70 22.64 -9.80
N GLU A 7 16.51 23.30 -8.65
CA GLU A 7 17.03 24.65 -8.37
C GLU A 7 18.56 24.75 -8.55
N TYR A 8 19.28 23.72 -8.10
CA TYR A 8 20.74 23.64 -8.23
C TYR A 8 21.23 23.07 -9.56
N GLY A 9 20.33 22.83 -10.52
CA GLY A 9 20.68 22.35 -11.87
C GLY A 9 20.84 20.84 -12.01
N PHE A 10 20.55 20.06 -10.96
CA PHE A 10 20.65 18.59 -10.95
C PHE A 10 19.36 17.92 -11.46
N LYS A 11 18.91 18.30 -12.64
CA LYS A 11 17.61 17.87 -13.20
C LYS A 11 17.49 16.38 -13.48
N ASN A 12 18.61 15.73 -13.78
CA ASN A 12 18.66 14.29 -14.14
C ASN A 12 19.26 13.41 -13.03
N THR A 13 19.42 13.95 -11.82
CA THR A 13 19.97 13.19 -10.70
C THR A 13 18.87 12.37 -10.06
N GLU A 14 19.08 11.06 -9.94
CA GLU A 14 18.17 10.17 -9.23
C GLU A 14 18.07 10.52 -7.75
N SER A 15 16.85 10.39 -7.21
CA SER A 15 16.55 10.54 -5.80
C SER A 15 16.21 9.17 -5.20
N ILE A 16 16.99 8.74 -4.22
CA ILE A 16 16.88 7.41 -3.62
C ILE A 16 16.65 7.54 -2.11
N CYS A 17 15.56 6.94 -1.61
CA CYS A 17 15.38 6.69 -0.19
C CYS A 17 16.03 5.33 0.13
N ASN A 18 17.27 5.33 0.56
CA ASN A 18 18.09 4.13 0.68
C ASN A 18 17.77 3.25 1.89
N GLU A 19 16.97 3.74 2.84
CA GLU A 19 16.51 2.96 3.99
C GLU A 19 15.26 3.60 4.58
N TRP A 20 14.20 2.82 4.74
CA TRP A 20 13.00 3.25 5.44
C TRP A 20 12.27 2.09 6.13
N ASN A 21 11.64 2.38 7.25
CA ASN A 21 10.72 1.54 8.01
C ASN A 21 9.98 2.44 9.01
N ILE A 22 9.19 1.84 9.90
CA ILE A 22 8.55 2.53 11.01
C ILE A 22 9.26 2.23 12.34
N GLU A 23 8.80 2.88 13.40
CA GLU A 23 9.28 2.68 14.77
C GLU A 23 9.22 1.21 15.19
N TYR A 24 10.18 0.80 15.99
CA TYR A 24 10.36 -0.61 16.37
C TYR A 24 9.16 -1.21 17.10
N GLU A 25 8.53 -0.44 17.97
CA GLU A 25 7.43 -0.89 18.83
C GLU A 25 6.16 -1.28 18.04
N LYS A 26 6.04 -0.78 16.81
CA LYS A 26 4.89 -1.05 15.95
C LYS A 26 5.13 -2.16 14.94
N ARG A 27 6.37 -2.66 14.83
CA ARG A 27 6.72 -3.67 13.82
C ARG A 27 6.00 -4.99 14.03
N GLY A 28 5.65 -5.64 12.94
CA GLY A 28 4.91 -6.91 12.93
C GLY A 28 3.41 -6.79 13.21
N THR A 29 2.88 -5.58 13.38
CA THR A 29 1.46 -5.31 13.64
C THR A 29 0.69 -4.93 12.37
N LEU A 30 -0.63 -4.85 12.45
CA LEU A 30 -1.47 -4.30 11.37
C LEU A 30 -1.16 -2.83 11.10
N ARG A 31 -0.86 -2.06 12.14
CA ARG A 31 -0.43 -0.67 11.99
C ARG A 31 0.87 -0.58 11.19
N HIS A 32 1.82 -1.47 11.42
CA HIS A 32 3.02 -1.56 10.57
C HIS A 32 2.64 -1.81 9.10
N ALA A 33 1.76 -2.76 8.85
CA ALA A 33 1.33 -3.11 7.50
C ALA A 33 0.65 -1.94 6.78
N SER A 34 -0.31 -1.28 7.46
CA SER A 34 -1.06 -0.17 6.88
C SER A 34 -0.19 1.07 6.61
N ILE A 35 0.73 1.42 7.53
CA ILE A 35 1.70 2.51 7.31
C ILE A 35 2.68 2.14 6.18
N THR A 36 3.17 0.90 6.14
CA THR A 36 4.05 0.43 5.05
C THR A 36 3.35 0.53 3.69
N ALA A 37 2.09 0.11 3.60
CA ALA A 37 1.30 0.27 2.39
C ALA A 37 1.11 1.75 2.04
N ALA A 38 0.75 2.60 2.99
CA ALA A 38 0.60 4.03 2.79
C ALA A 38 1.89 4.67 2.25
N MET A 39 3.06 4.31 2.79
CA MET A 39 4.35 4.78 2.30
C MET A 39 4.64 4.31 0.87
N LEU A 40 4.39 3.05 0.52
CA LEU A 40 4.57 2.54 -0.84
C LEU A 40 3.69 3.31 -1.83
N LEU A 41 2.41 3.54 -1.50
CA LEU A 41 1.48 4.28 -2.34
C LEU A 41 1.87 5.76 -2.47
N ALA A 42 2.33 6.39 -1.37
CA ALA A 42 2.84 7.76 -1.39
C ALA A 42 4.13 7.89 -2.22
N PHE A 43 5.04 6.95 -2.13
CA PHE A 43 6.26 6.94 -2.95
C PHE A 43 5.95 6.77 -4.43
N GLN A 44 4.98 5.92 -4.78
CA GLN A 44 4.52 5.74 -6.17
C GLN A 44 4.00 7.05 -6.78
N ASN A 45 3.33 7.86 -5.97
CA ASN A 45 2.76 9.17 -6.39
C ASN A 45 3.74 10.35 -6.18
N SER A 46 5.00 10.08 -5.87
CA SER A 46 6.03 11.08 -5.61
C SER A 46 7.12 11.08 -6.70
N PRO A 47 7.94 12.14 -6.80
CA PRO A 47 9.07 12.18 -7.72
C PRO A 47 10.30 11.40 -7.20
N LEU A 48 10.11 10.42 -6.34
CA LEU A 48 11.17 9.54 -5.84
C LEU A 48 11.45 8.43 -6.85
N ASP A 49 12.70 8.26 -7.26
CA ASP A 49 13.07 7.28 -8.28
C ASP A 49 13.16 5.85 -7.72
N SER A 50 13.60 5.71 -6.47
CA SER A 50 13.60 4.41 -5.78
C SER A 50 13.55 4.52 -4.26
N SER A 51 13.03 3.48 -3.62
CA SER A 51 12.96 3.36 -2.17
C SER A 51 13.27 1.94 -1.70
N MET A 52 14.01 1.81 -0.60
CA MET A 52 14.47 0.54 -0.08
C MET A 52 13.95 0.31 1.33
N PHE A 53 13.09 -0.69 1.46
CA PHE A 53 12.55 -1.07 2.77
C PHE A 53 13.58 -1.82 3.61
N TYR A 54 13.82 -1.38 4.82
CA TYR A 54 14.72 -2.04 5.77
C TYR A 54 13.95 -2.68 6.93
N ASP A 55 13.76 -4.03 6.90
CA ASP A 55 14.19 -4.94 5.84
C ASP A 55 13.28 -6.18 5.75
N ALA A 56 13.50 -7.00 4.75
CA ALA A 56 12.70 -8.20 4.47
C ALA A 56 13.21 -9.48 5.17
N ARG A 57 14.30 -9.42 5.94
CA ARG A 57 14.88 -10.62 6.58
C ARG A 57 14.04 -11.13 7.74
N CYS A 58 14.27 -12.39 8.08
CA CYS A 58 13.77 -13.00 9.31
C CYS A 58 14.67 -12.57 10.47
N ALA A 59 14.19 -11.70 11.33
CA ALA A 59 14.92 -11.28 12.51
C ALA A 59 14.05 -11.43 13.76
N ALA A 60 14.70 -11.74 14.88
CA ALA A 60 14.06 -11.76 16.19
C ALA A 60 14.03 -10.37 16.80
N GLY A 61 13.05 -10.12 17.66
CA GLY A 61 12.96 -8.89 18.47
C GLY A 61 12.58 -7.67 17.65
N ILE A 62 13.13 -6.53 18.06
CA ILE A 62 12.81 -5.20 17.52
C ILE A 62 13.13 -5.01 16.03
N TYR A 63 13.98 -5.85 15.47
CA TYR A 63 14.33 -5.81 14.05
C TYR A 63 13.40 -6.65 13.17
N GLY A 64 12.39 -7.32 13.76
CA GLY A 64 11.39 -8.08 13.00
C GLY A 64 10.70 -7.20 11.98
N SER A 65 10.60 -7.68 10.73
CA SER A 65 10.00 -6.90 9.68
C SER A 65 8.97 -7.65 8.83
N MET A 66 9.35 -8.57 7.98
CA MET A 66 8.40 -9.27 7.11
C MET A 66 8.08 -10.69 7.56
N PHE A 67 9.01 -11.38 8.24
CA PHE A 67 8.85 -12.79 8.57
C PHE A 67 9.23 -13.06 10.00
N HIS A 68 8.46 -13.91 10.65
CA HIS A 68 8.77 -14.41 11.99
C HIS A 68 10.04 -15.28 11.95
N CYS A 69 10.92 -15.10 12.93
CA CYS A 69 12.28 -15.65 12.87
C CYS A 69 12.34 -17.19 12.97
N LEU A 70 11.39 -17.83 13.65
CA LEU A 70 11.40 -19.27 13.90
C LEU A 70 10.69 -20.05 12.79
N ASP A 71 9.43 -19.76 12.54
CA ASP A 71 8.55 -20.52 11.66
C ASP A 71 8.43 -19.91 10.24
N LYS A 72 9.05 -18.73 10.02
CA LYS A 72 9.03 -18.01 8.74
C LYS A 72 7.64 -17.55 8.30
N VAL A 73 6.65 -17.55 9.19
CA VAL A 73 5.31 -17.04 8.88
C VAL A 73 5.40 -15.56 8.55
N PRO A 74 4.75 -15.09 7.45
CA PRO A 74 4.72 -13.68 7.12
C PRO A 74 3.98 -12.86 8.18
N TYR A 75 4.57 -11.75 8.58
CA TYR A 75 3.86 -10.71 9.32
C TYR A 75 2.90 -9.93 8.41
N PRO A 76 1.91 -9.22 8.97
CA PRO A 76 0.99 -8.39 8.19
C PRO A 76 1.67 -7.44 7.20
N THR A 77 2.87 -6.95 7.52
CA THR A 77 3.69 -6.07 6.67
C THR A 77 4.03 -6.68 5.30
N TYR A 78 4.21 -8.01 5.23
CA TYR A 78 4.41 -8.70 3.96
C TYR A 78 3.26 -8.45 2.98
N TYR A 79 2.04 -8.35 3.49
CA TYR A 79 0.84 -8.16 2.67
C TYR A 79 0.68 -6.72 2.14
N ALA A 80 1.41 -5.73 2.70
CA ALA A 80 1.56 -4.42 2.08
C ALA A 80 2.27 -4.53 0.73
N PHE A 81 3.35 -5.29 0.67
CA PHE A 81 4.07 -5.55 -0.58
C PHE A 81 3.26 -6.43 -1.54
N THR A 82 2.49 -7.38 -1.02
CA THR A 82 1.58 -8.19 -1.85
C THR A 82 0.52 -7.30 -2.50
N ALA A 83 -0.09 -6.38 -1.76
CA ALA A 83 -1.07 -5.44 -2.29
C ALA A 83 -0.44 -4.52 -3.35
N PHE A 84 0.74 -3.95 -3.07
CA PHE A 84 1.46 -3.13 -4.04
C PHE A 84 1.86 -3.90 -5.30
N ASN A 85 2.29 -5.17 -5.17
CA ASN A 85 2.62 -6.03 -6.31
C ASN A 85 1.42 -6.32 -7.23
N ARG A 86 0.19 -6.23 -6.74
CA ARG A 86 -1.02 -6.33 -7.58
C ARG A 86 -1.08 -5.19 -8.59
N LEU A 87 -0.76 -3.97 -8.14
CA LEU A 87 -0.68 -2.80 -9.02
C LEU A 87 0.45 -2.98 -10.06
N TYR A 88 1.63 -3.40 -9.60
CA TYR A 88 2.77 -3.64 -10.48
C TYR A 88 2.46 -4.65 -11.60
N LYS A 89 1.73 -5.71 -11.28
CA LYS A 89 1.36 -6.75 -12.27
C LYS A 89 0.39 -6.27 -13.34
N LEU A 90 -0.44 -5.29 -13.05
CA LEU A 90 -1.34 -4.66 -14.02
C LEU A 90 -0.60 -3.71 -14.97
N GLY A 91 0.50 -3.12 -14.52
CA GLY A 91 1.51 -2.46 -15.34
C GLY A 91 1.25 -1.00 -15.66
N GLN A 92 0.02 -0.55 -15.87
CA GLN A 92 -0.30 0.84 -16.18
C GLN A 92 -0.94 1.52 -14.98
N GLN A 93 -0.28 2.54 -14.44
CA GLN A 93 -0.86 3.37 -13.37
C GLN A 93 -2.05 4.18 -13.90
N ILE A 94 -3.10 4.28 -13.10
CA ILE A 94 -4.27 5.12 -13.32
C ILE A 94 -4.39 6.17 -12.22
N ASP A 95 -5.02 7.30 -12.56
CA ASP A 95 -5.31 8.36 -11.60
C ASP A 95 -6.44 7.92 -10.65
N VAL A 96 -6.22 8.05 -9.35
CA VAL A 96 -7.20 7.75 -8.31
C VAL A 96 -7.39 8.97 -7.45
N LYS A 97 -8.63 9.47 -7.39
CA LYS A 97 -9.01 10.58 -6.51
C LYS A 97 -9.63 10.03 -5.23
N CYS A 98 -9.19 10.55 -4.11
CA CYS A 98 -9.73 10.25 -2.79
C CYS A 98 -9.91 11.55 -2.02
N ASP A 99 -11.12 11.81 -1.52
CA ASP A 99 -11.44 13.04 -0.80
C ASP A 99 -11.00 13.00 0.67
N ASP A 100 -10.69 11.82 1.21
CA ASP A 100 -10.16 11.68 2.56
C ASP A 100 -8.62 11.67 2.52
N GLU A 101 -8.00 12.78 2.93
CA GLU A 101 -6.55 12.96 2.97
C GLU A 101 -5.83 12.02 3.95
N SER A 102 -6.55 11.34 4.84
CA SER A 102 -5.98 10.35 5.76
C SER A 102 -5.83 8.97 5.13
N LEU A 103 -6.42 8.74 3.95
CA LEU A 103 -6.28 7.53 3.17
C LEU A 103 -5.21 7.69 2.08
N TYR A 104 -4.45 6.66 1.85
CA TYR A 104 -3.46 6.60 0.78
C TYR A 104 -3.93 5.65 -0.30
N THR A 105 -3.91 6.11 -1.55
CA THR A 105 -4.44 5.34 -2.67
C THR A 105 -3.49 5.33 -3.86
N ALA A 106 -3.50 4.24 -4.61
CA ALA A 106 -2.98 4.17 -5.97
C ALA A 106 -3.76 3.11 -6.74
N GLY A 107 -3.82 3.28 -8.05
CA GLY A 107 -4.51 2.35 -8.95
C GLY A 107 -3.67 1.95 -10.14
N ALA A 108 -3.96 0.79 -10.71
CA ALA A 108 -3.38 0.32 -11.95
C ALA A 108 -4.38 -0.53 -12.76
N THR A 109 -4.14 -0.61 -14.06
CA THR A 109 -4.94 -1.41 -15.00
C THR A 109 -4.03 -2.11 -16.02
N ASP A 110 -4.53 -3.20 -16.60
CA ASP A 110 -3.98 -3.83 -17.80
C ASP A 110 -4.89 -3.65 -19.03
N GLY A 111 -5.93 -2.81 -18.91
CA GLY A 111 -6.93 -2.54 -19.94
C GLY A 111 -8.13 -3.51 -19.90
N LYS A 112 -8.10 -4.54 -19.07
CA LYS A 112 -9.21 -5.45 -18.82
C LYS A 112 -9.61 -5.47 -17.35
N TRP A 113 -8.61 -5.45 -16.49
CA TRP A 113 -8.78 -5.44 -15.04
C TRP A 113 -8.18 -4.16 -14.47
N ALA A 114 -8.81 -3.63 -13.47
CA ALA A 114 -8.24 -2.55 -12.67
C ALA A 114 -8.21 -2.94 -11.19
N CYS A 115 -7.21 -2.45 -10.50
CA CYS A 115 -7.09 -2.58 -9.05
C CYS A 115 -6.77 -1.23 -8.43
N VAL A 116 -7.49 -0.88 -7.39
CA VAL A 116 -7.17 0.27 -6.52
C VAL A 116 -6.78 -0.28 -5.16
N VAL A 117 -5.61 0.10 -4.67
CA VAL A 117 -5.18 -0.20 -3.31
C VAL A 117 -5.40 1.02 -2.44
N VAL A 118 -6.05 0.81 -1.30
CA VAL A 118 -6.30 1.81 -0.26
C VAL A 118 -5.60 1.35 1.02
N ALA A 119 -4.79 2.21 1.60
CA ALA A 119 -4.19 2.01 2.92
C ALA A 119 -4.82 2.98 3.91
N ASN A 120 -5.36 2.45 5.01
CA ASN A 120 -5.86 3.21 6.14
C ASN A 120 -4.92 3.01 7.35
N PRO A 121 -3.96 3.90 7.59
CA PRO A 121 -3.09 3.82 8.77
C PRO A 121 -3.75 4.33 10.05
N GLU A 122 -4.96 4.91 9.97
CA GLU A 122 -5.65 5.49 11.11
C GLU A 122 -6.30 4.43 12.01
N ASN A 123 -6.49 4.77 13.29
CA ASN A 123 -7.16 3.90 14.26
C ASN A 123 -8.69 4.10 14.25
N GLU A 124 -9.24 4.43 13.09
CA GLU A 124 -10.69 4.56 12.87
C GLU A 124 -11.10 4.00 11.50
N GLU A 125 -12.32 3.53 11.42
CA GLU A 125 -12.92 3.07 10.15
C GLU A 125 -13.32 4.28 9.31
N LYS A 126 -13.23 4.14 7.97
CA LYS A 126 -13.60 5.19 7.02
C LYS A 126 -14.74 4.72 6.14
N GLU A 127 -15.71 5.59 5.90
CA GLU A 127 -16.80 5.31 4.97
C GLU A 127 -16.25 5.10 3.54
N VAL A 128 -16.86 4.18 2.81
CA VAL A 128 -16.54 3.96 1.39
C VAL A 128 -17.68 4.50 0.55
N ASN A 129 -17.39 5.49 -0.27
CA ASN A 129 -18.31 5.96 -1.29
C ASN A 129 -17.57 5.97 -2.62
N ILE A 130 -17.98 5.09 -3.54
CA ILE A 130 -17.36 4.98 -4.87
C ILE A 130 -18.33 5.61 -5.86
N GLU A 131 -17.96 6.78 -6.38
CA GLU A 131 -18.81 7.58 -7.28
C GLU A 131 -18.81 7.07 -8.71
N ASP A 132 -17.92 6.16 -9.08
CA ASP A 132 -17.82 5.65 -10.44
C ASP A 132 -18.99 4.70 -10.81
N SER A 133 -19.33 4.66 -12.09
CA SER A 133 -20.24 3.69 -12.67
C SER A 133 -19.74 2.25 -12.54
N LEU A 134 -18.44 2.07 -12.37
CA LEU A 134 -17.79 0.79 -12.12
C LEU A 134 -17.83 0.47 -10.62
N LYS A 135 -18.54 -0.58 -10.24
CA LYS A 135 -18.52 -1.10 -8.86
C LYS A 135 -17.46 -2.19 -8.72
N PRO A 136 -16.70 -2.19 -7.62
CA PRO A 136 -15.79 -3.29 -7.35
C PRO A 136 -16.57 -4.60 -7.27
N HIS A 137 -16.09 -5.62 -7.94
CA HIS A 137 -16.70 -6.95 -7.89
C HIS A 137 -16.09 -7.82 -6.78
N ARG A 138 -14.90 -7.42 -6.28
CA ARG A 138 -14.15 -8.15 -5.24
C ARG A 138 -13.25 -7.20 -4.47
N PHE A 139 -13.09 -7.51 -3.19
CA PHE A 139 -12.13 -6.86 -2.29
C PHE A 139 -11.16 -7.89 -1.75
N VAL A 140 -9.92 -7.48 -1.50
CA VAL A 140 -8.95 -8.26 -0.73
C VAL A 140 -8.46 -7.40 0.43
N VAL A 141 -8.69 -7.87 1.65
CA VAL A 141 -8.53 -7.09 2.87
C VAL A 141 -7.50 -7.71 3.80
N THR A 142 -6.61 -6.87 4.30
CA THR A 142 -5.73 -7.18 5.43
C THR A 142 -6.13 -6.28 6.60
N ASP A 143 -6.69 -6.85 7.64
CA ASP A 143 -7.22 -6.17 8.81
C ASP A 143 -7.17 -7.06 10.08
N ARG A 144 -7.87 -6.64 11.14
CA ARG A 144 -7.94 -7.40 12.41
C ARG A 144 -8.56 -8.80 12.30
N PHE A 145 -9.23 -9.11 11.22
CA PHE A 145 -9.88 -10.42 11.01
C PHE A 145 -9.03 -11.39 10.18
N GLY A 146 -7.93 -10.91 9.62
CA GLY A 146 -6.99 -11.72 8.87
C GLY A 146 -6.24 -10.96 7.79
N VAL A 147 -5.34 -11.65 7.16
CA VAL A 147 -4.51 -11.11 6.08
C VAL A 147 -4.97 -11.66 4.74
N ASP A 148 -4.96 -10.80 3.73
CA ASP A 148 -5.22 -11.14 2.33
C ASP A 148 -6.56 -11.88 2.12
N ARG A 149 -7.59 -11.52 2.89
CA ARG A 149 -8.92 -12.15 2.84
C ARG A 149 -9.73 -11.59 1.69
N GLU A 150 -10.31 -12.46 0.89
CA GLU A 150 -11.31 -12.05 -0.11
C GLU A 150 -12.68 -11.80 0.53
N CYS A 151 -13.35 -10.73 0.09
CA CYS A 151 -14.75 -10.46 0.35
C CYS A 151 -15.40 -9.74 -0.84
N TYR A 152 -16.72 -9.78 -0.91
CA TYR A 152 -17.48 -9.22 -2.04
C TYR A 152 -18.30 -8.00 -1.67
N ASN A 153 -18.38 -7.69 -0.37
CA ASN A 153 -19.01 -6.49 0.15
C ASN A 153 -18.10 -5.84 1.19
N LEU A 154 -17.96 -4.55 1.11
CA LEU A 154 -17.20 -3.75 2.07
C LEU A 154 -17.88 -2.39 2.20
N ASP A 155 -18.50 -2.14 3.33
CA ASP A 155 -19.22 -0.89 3.61
C ASP A 155 -18.27 0.20 4.13
N LYS A 156 -17.14 -0.20 4.73
CA LYS A 156 -16.15 0.69 5.32
C LYS A 156 -14.74 0.18 5.10
N ILE A 157 -13.78 1.08 4.92
CA ILE A 157 -12.36 0.77 5.02
C ILE A 157 -12.01 0.56 6.50
N PRO A 158 -11.62 -0.65 6.92
CA PRO A 158 -11.31 -0.91 8.32
C PRO A 158 -10.14 -0.06 8.82
N LYS A 159 -10.09 0.18 10.11
CA LYS A 159 -8.93 0.82 10.74
C LYS A 159 -7.68 -0.04 10.60
N GLU A 160 -6.52 0.60 10.51
CA GLU A 160 -5.21 -0.06 10.40
C GLU A 160 -5.22 -1.19 9.37
N SER A 161 -5.71 -0.89 8.15
CA SER A 161 -5.98 -1.89 7.12
C SER A 161 -5.36 -1.56 5.77
N ILE A 162 -5.34 -2.59 4.93
CA ILE A 162 -5.02 -2.51 3.50
C ILE A 162 -6.16 -3.16 2.74
N VAL A 163 -6.72 -2.45 1.78
CA VAL A 163 -7.83 -2.92 0.94
C VAL A 163 -7.43 -2.81 -0.52
N SER A 164 -7.54 -3.91 -1.26
CA SER A 164 -7.45 -3.91 -2.72
C SER A 164 -8.85 -4.06 -3.29
N LEU A 165 -9.30 -3.10 -4.09
CA LEU A 165 -10.58 -3.09 -4.80
C LEU A 165 -10.32 -3.54 -6.23
N TYR A 166 -11.07 -4.51 -6.71
CA TYR A 166 -10.94 -5.03 -8.07
C TYR A 166 -12.14 -4.67 -8.92
N PHE A 167 -11.86 -4.20 -10.11
CA PHE A 167 -12.84 -3.81 -11.12
C PHE A 167 -12.58 -4.61 -12.39
N GLU A 168 -13.64 -4.96 -13.09
CA GLU A 168 -13.59 -5.52 -14.44
C GLU A 168 -14.15 -4.46 -15.40
N GLU A 169 -13.42 -4.13 -16.46
CA GLU A 169 -13.97 -3.30 -17.51
C GLU A 169 -15.12 -4.04 -18.18
N THR A 170 -16.29 -3.43 -18.18
CA THR A 170 -17.43 -3.89 -19.00
C THR A 170 -17.28 -3.28 -20.38
N ASP A 171 -17.20 -4.13 -21.38
CA ASP A 171 -17.26 -3.76 -22.81
C ASP A 171 -18.45 -2.83 -23.13
#